data_fd4b7a9ef27532a8dd88e45225608c2d
#
_entry.id   fd4b7a9ef27532a8dd88e45225608c2d
#
_cell.length_a   1.000
_cell.length_b   1.000
_cell.length_c   1.000
_cell.angle_alpha   90.00
_cell.angle_beta   90.00
_cell.angle_gamma   90.00
#
_symmetry.space_group_name_H-M   'P 1'
#
loop_
_entity.id
_entity.type
_entity.pdbx_description
1 polymer ?
#
loop_
_entity_poly.entity_id
_entity_poly.type
_entity_poly.pdbx_seq_one_letter_code
_entity_poly.pdbx_strand_id
1 'polypeptide(L)'
;MRLCDAWDAHAWVQERKKRFAYFRELRRKVFAATIEASMNGYYMLGDERIELQSASDITSGTKMYCEELVPQPMQSYADVKAEVVNGDCLAVAKTLVDAKIGKVAVLNMASRTSPGGGVISGAGAQEEYLFRCSDYYKSLYQFVDYGAQYNVERNEEYSYPMDRDFGGCYSPNVTIFRGVEEDGYPFLAKTWQVNFIAVAALNRPETVCLPNGSMRLVDYLVPTAKNKIRTIFNIAIDNGVQVLVLGAFGCGAYQNPPVHIAQLFKEILAEPEYRNAFKKVVFAIKQDHNSVSVNNKTLVEVFSEVFGSEAAKTVRKLHVGDVVRHFKRETEASSSTDYLYKIVAFAEHTETGESLVIYQSLYPPFNIWARPYDMFMSEVDKEKYPEIKQKYRFEALSEL
;
A
#
# COMPACT_ATOMS: atom_id res chain seq x y z
N MET A 1 -10.58 -19.80 25.37
CA MET A 1 -10.35 -20.04 23.93
C MET A 1 -9.37 -18.98 23.46
N ARG A 2 -8.27 -19.37 22.82
CA ARG A 2 -7.24 -18.45 22.35
C ARG A 2 -7.75 -17.72 21.11
N LEU A 3 -7.34 -16.47 20.92
CA LEU A 3 -7.75 -15.67 19.77
C LEU A 3 -7.26 -16.27 18.44
N CYS A 4 -6.07 -16.87 18.44
CA CYS A 4 -5.51 -17.51 17.25
C CYS A 4 -6.15 -18.86 16.90
N ASP A 5 -6.89 -19.47 17.84
CA ASP A 5 -7.61 -20.73 17.61
C ASP A 5 -9.03 -20.51 17.04
N ALA A 6 -9.56 -19.27 17.16
CA ALA A 6 -10.95 -18.96 16.80
C ALA A 6 -11.09 -17.62 16.07
N TRP A 7 -10.11 -17.27 15.24
CA TRP A 7 -10.21 -16.04 14.47
C TRP A 7 -11.26 -16.15 13.37
N ASP A 8 -12.30 -15.32 13.48
CA ASP A 8 -13.36 -15.20 12.48
C ASP A 8 -13.24 -13.86 11.76
N ALA A 9 -12.63 -13.88 10.58
CA ALA A 9 -12.43 -12.70 9.74
C ALA A 9 -13.75 -12.11 9.25
N HIS A 10 -14.75 -12.96 8.94
CA HIS A 10 -16.06 -12.51 8.49
C HIS A 10 -16.80 -11.78 9.62
N ALA A 11 -16.82 -12.34 10.83
CA ALA A 11 -17.40 -11.68 11.99
C ALA A 11 -16.71 -10.33 12.28
N TRP A 12 -15.38 -10.26 12.13
CA TRP A 12 -14.63 -9.01 12.27
C TRP A 12 -15.09 -7.94 11.26
N VAL A 13 -15.25 -8.30 9.97
CA VAL A 13 -15.76 -7.39 8.93
C VAL A 13 -17.17 -6.91 9.25
N GLN A 14 -18.05 -7.81 9.71
CA GLN A 14 -19.42 -7.45 10.07
C GLN A 14 -19.47 -6.52 11.29
N GLU A 15 -18.63 -6.77 12.30
CA GLU A 15 -18.53 -5.88 13.47
C GLU A 15 -17.98 -4.50 13.10
N ARG A 16 -16.97 -4.45 12.22
CA ARG A 16 -16.43 -3.21 11.66
C ARG A 16 -17.51 -2.36 11.00
N LYS A 17 -18.38 -2.97 10.19
CA LYS A 17 -19.48 -2.26 9.50
C LYS A 17 -20.50 -1.69 10.47
N LYS A 18 -20.76 -2.37 11.60
CA LYS A 18 -21.78 -1.97 12.59
C LYS A 18 -21.31 -0.84 13.52
N ARG A 19 -20.01 -0.74 13.80
CA ARG A 19 -19.49 0.07 14.91
C ARG A 19 -18.25 0.87 14.53
N PHE A 20 -18.41 1.90 13.73
CA PHE A 20 -17.29 2.76 13.31
C PHE A 20 -16.47 3.32 14.49
N ALA A 21 -17.10 3.64 15.62
CA ALA A 21 -16.42 4.14 16.82
C ALA A 21 -15.47 3.12 17.49
N TYR A 22 -15.65 1.82 17.25
CA TYR A 22 -14.84 0.75 17.86
C TYR A 22 -13.72 0.21 16.97
N PHE A 23 -13.43 0.89 15.90
CA PHE A 23 -12.46 0.45 14.89
C PHE A 23 -11.07 0.18 15.47
N ARG A 24 -10.61 1.02 16.40
CA ARG A 24 -9.34 0.83 17.10
C ARG A 24 -9.33 -0.42 17.97
N GLU A 25 -10.42 -0.71 18.64
CA GLU A 25 -10.54 -1.91 19.47
C GLU A 25 -10.48 -3.19 18.62
N LEU A 26 -11.17 -3.20 17.48
CA LEU A 26 -11.11 -4.32 16.54
C LEU A 26 -9.70 -4.56 16.03
N ARG A 27 -8.95 -3.52 15.69
CA ARG A 27 -7.54 -3.61 15.28
C ARG A 27 -6.62 -4.09 16.42
N ARG A 28 -6.89 -3.72 17.66
CA ARG A 28 -6.17 -4.24 18.83
C ARG A 28 -6.37 -5.75 18.97
N LYS A 29 -7.58 -6.27 18.76
CA LYS A 29 -7.85 -7.71 18.76
C LYS A 29 -7.08 -8.46 17.68
N VAL A 30 -6.98 -7.87 16.47
CA VAL A 30 -6.14 -8.44 15.41
C VAL A 30 -4.70 -8.56 15.86
N PHE A 31 -4.11 -7.48 16.39
CA PHE A 31 -2.72 -7.50 16.82
C PHE A 31 -2.48 -8.49 17.97
N ALA A 32 -3.38 -8.55 18.95
CA ALA A 32 -3.31 -9.54 20.02
C ALA A 32 -3.32 -10.98 19.50
N ALA A 33 -4.22 -11.30 18.56
CA ALA A 33 -4.29 -12.62 17.94
C ALA A 33 -3.06 -12.92 17.06
N THR A 34 -2.47 -11.91 16.43
CA THR A 34 -1.22 -12.01 15.66
C THR A 34 -0.04 -12.36 16.57
N ILE A 35 0.09 -11.65 17.69
CA ILE A 35 1.12 -11.94 18.70
C ILE A 35 0.95 -13.34 19.26
N GLU A 36 -0.27 -13.70 19.65
CA GLU A 36 -0.58 -15.02 20.21
C GLU A 36 -0.21 -16.15 19.24
N ALA A 37 -0.60 -16.05 17.95
CA ALA A 37 -0.23 -17.01 16.92
C ALA A 37 1.28 -17.13 16.77
N SER A 38 1.98 -15.99 16.71
CA SER A 38 3.43 -15.95 16.54
C SER A 38 4.19 -16.51 17.75
N MET A 39 3.72 -16.25 18.97
CA MET A 39 4.33 -16.78 20.19
C MET A 39 4.06 -18.28 20.38
N ASN A 40 2.88 -18.76 19.99
CA ASN A 40 2.54 -20.17 20.04
C ASN A 40 3.20 -20.99 18.91
N GLY A 41 3.65 -20.35 17.83
CA GLY A 41 4.19 -21.01 16.66
C GLY A 41 3.13 -21.69 15.76
N TYR A 42 1.84 -21.35 15.94
CA TYR A 42 0.76 -21.86 15.10
C TYR A 42 -0.50 -21.00 15.19
N TYR A 43 -1.43 -21.24 14.30
CA TYR A 43 -2.82 -20.77 14.34
C TYR A 43 -3.77 -21.82 13.73
N MET A 44 -5.06 -21.69 14.00
CA MET A 44 -6.08 -22.55 13.41
C MET A 44 -6.73 -21.88 12.19
N LEU A 45 -6.93 -22.65 11.13
CA LEU A 45 -7.70 -22.27 9.96
C LEU A 45 -8.86 -23.28 9.80
N GLY A 46 -10.03 -22.95 10.38
CA GLY A 46 -11.07 -23.93 10.64
C GLY A 46 -10.57 -24.99 11.61
N ASP A 47 -10.66 -26.25 11.25
CA ASP A 47 -10.17 -27.39 12.05
C ASP A 47 -8.69 -27.75 11.77
N GLU A 48 -8.05 -27.08 10.81
CA GLU A 48 -6.66 -27.33 10.44
C GLU A 48 -5.71 -26.47 11.25
N ARG A 49 -4.69 -27.10 11.85
CA ARG A 49 -3.58 -26.41 12.52
C ARG A 49 -2.48 -26.08 11.52
N ILE A 50 -2.22 -24.79 11.36
CA ILE A 50 -1.14 -24.29 10.49
C ILE A 50 0.06 -23.92 11.36
N GLU A 51 1.19 -24.59 11.15
CA GLU A 51 2.42 -24.27 11.85
C GLU A 51 3.01 -22.96 11.32
N LEU A 52 3.36 -22.06 12.24
CA LEU A 52 3.97 -20.77 11.94
C LEU A 52 5.44 -20.80 12.32
N GLN A 53 6.30 -20.92 11.32
CA GLN A 53 7.73 -20.87 11.51
C GLN A 53 8.26 -19.49 11.11
N SER A 54 8.68 -18.70 12.09
CA SER A 54 9.46 -17.49 11.84
C SER A 54 10.81 -17.84 11.23
N ALA A 55 11.36 -16.94 10.43
CA ALA A 55 12.71 -17.08 9.93
C ALA A 55 13.70 -17.10 11.11
N SER A 56 14.71 -17.96 11.05
CA SER A 56 15.72 -18.09 12.11
C SER A 56 16.55 -16.83 12.31
N ASP A 57 16.67 -16.01 11.26
CA ASP A 57 17.43 -14.76 11.23
C ASP A 57 16.58 -13.50 11.43
N ILE A 58 15.28 -13.63 11.71
CA ILE A 58 14.39 -12.45 11.85
C ILE A 58 14.87 -11.45 12.91
N THR A 59 15.49 -11.92 13.97
CA THR A 59 16.05 -11.07 15.04
C THR A 59 17.53 -10.79 14.79
N SER A 60 18.34 -11.84 14.66
CA SER A 60 19.79 -11.74 14.51
C SER A 60 20.26 -11.10 13.21
N GLY A 61 19.50 -11.24 12.13
CA GLY A 61 19.80 -10.61 10.84
C GLY A 61 19.21 -9.19 10.69
N THR A 62 18.43 -8.71 11.68
CA THR A 62 17.94 -7.34 11.69
C THR A 62 19.09 -6.38 12.00
N LYS A 63 19.20 -5.33 11.18
CA LYS A 63 20.22 -4.30 11.32
C LYS A 63 19.58 -2.94 11.57
N MET A 64 20.07 -2.21 12.55
CA MET A 64 19.76 -0.79 12.73
C MET A 64 20.90 0.06 12.17
N TYR A 65 20.55 1.11 11.47
CA TYR A 65 21.46 2.08 10.87
C TYR A 65 21.23 3.44 11.54
N CYS A 66 22.33 4.07 11.98
CA CYS A 66 22.30 5.34 12.70
C CYS A 66 23.16 6.42 12.03
N GLU A 67 23.91 6.05 10.98
CA GLU A 67 24.85 6.91 10.28
C GLU A 67 24.59 6.87 8.77
N GLU A 68 25.17 7.83 8.05
CA GLU A 68 25.09 7.86 6.60
C GLU A 68 25.83 6.66 6.00
N LEU A 69 25.09 5.87 5.20
CA LEU A 69 25.67 4.79 4.42
C LEU A 69 26.15 5.31 3.08
N VAL A 70 27.38 4.94 2.70
CA VAL A 70 27.89 5.13 1.34
C VAL A 70 27.56 3.88 0.53
N PRO A 71 26.65 3.99 -0.45
CA PRO A 71 26.20 2.82 -1.20
C PRO A 71 27.35 2.22 -2.02
N GLN A 72 27.46 0.91 -1.98
CA GLN A 72 28.37 0.13 -2.81
C GLN A 72 27.56 -0.84 -3.67
N PRO A 73 27.00 -0.42 -4.83
CA PRO A 73 26.20 -1.29 -5.67
C PRO A 73 27.00 -2.51 -6.12
N MET A 74 26.59 -3.69 -5.71
CA MET A 74 27.25 -4.94 -6.12
C MET A 74 26.91 -5.35 -7.56
N GLN A 75 25.79 -4.86 -8.08
CA GLN A 75 25.29 -5.17 -9.41
C GLN A 75 24.71 -3.91 -10.06
N SER A 76 24.86 -3.81 -11.38
CA SER A 76 24.25 -2.76 -12.17
C SER A 76 23.19 -3.36 -13.10
N TYR A 77 22.01 -2.76 -13.11
CA TYR A 77 20.89 -3.16 -13.96
C TYR A 77 20.67 -2.11 -15.07
N ALA A 78 19.71 -2.34 -15.97
CA ALA A 78 19.23 -1.30 -16.86
C ALA A 78 18.59 -0.16 -16.06
N ASP A 79 18.51 1.04 -16.65
CA ASP A 79 17.89 2.18 -15.98
C ASP A 79 16.50 1.83 -15.46
N VAL A 80 16.33 1.96 -14.14
CA VAL A 80 15.09 1.59 -13.50
C VAL A 80 14.02 2.66 -13.74
N LYS A 81 12.89 2.22 -14.30
CA LYS A 81 11.68 3.05 -14.33
C LYS A 81 10.81 2.65 -13.15
N ALA A 82 10.55 3.60 -12.26
CA ALA A 82 9.63 3.35 -11.17
C ALA A 82 8.20 3.23 -11.70
N GLU A 83 7.51 2.17 -11.29
CA GLU A 83 6.09 1.95 -11.58
C GLU A 83 5.25 2.47 -10.40
N VAL A 84 4.06 2.97 -10.68
CA VAL A 84 3.08 3.35 -9.65
C VAL A 84 1.84 2.50 -9.85
N VAL A 85 1.42 1.83 -8.79
CA VAL A 85 0.23 0.97 -8.80
C VAL A 85 -0.72 1.34 -7.67
N ASN A 86 -2.03 1.32 -7.96
CA ASN A 86 -3.04 1.38 -6.92
C ASN A 86 -3.18 -0.01 -6.30
N GLY A 87 -2.63 -0.20 -5.11
CA GLY A 87 -2.65 -1.51 -4.49
C GLY A 87 -2.05 -1.55 -3.10
N ASP A 88 -2.37 -2.62 -2.40
CA ASP A 88 -1.79 -2.93 -1.10
C ASP A 88 -0.32 -3.35 -1.24
N CYS A 89 0.56 -2.84 -0.36
CA CYS A 89 1.99 -3.07 -0.45
C CYS A 89 2.39 -4.55 -0.26
N LEU A 90 1.69 -5.31 0.60
CA LEU A 90 1.95 -6.74 0.78
C LEU A 90 1.42 -7.55 -0.40
N ALA A 91 0.27 -7.19 -0.99
CA ALA A 91 -0.27 -7.85 -2.18
C ALA A 91 0.67 -7.66 -3.38
N VAL A 92 1.16 -6.44 -3.60
CA VAL A 92 2.16 -6.14 -4.64
C VAL A 92 3.46 -6.89 -4.37
N ALA A 93 3.97 -6.88 -3.13
CA ALA A 93 5.17 -7.61 -2.77
C ALA A 93 5.03 -9.12 -2.99
N LYS A 94 3.87 -9.71 -2.63
CA LYS A 94 3.58 -11.13 -2.84
C LYS A 94 3.70 -11.51 -4.31
N THR A 95 3.11 -10.71 -5.20
CA THR A 95 3.20 -10.93 -6.66
C THR A 95 4.66 -10.94 -7.14
N LEU A 96 5.47 -10.00 -6.62
CA LEU A 96 6.88 -9.88 -7.00
C LEU A 96 7.75 -11.01 -6.43
N VAL A 97 7.47 -11.46 -5.20
CA VAL A 97 8.11 -12.62 -4.58
C VAL A 97 7.78 -13.90 -5.35
N ASP A 98 6.50 -14.11 -5.69
CA ASP A 98 6.05 -15.29 -6.45
C ASP A 98 6.66 -15.33 -7.86
N ALA A 99 6.84 -14.18 -8.49
CA ALA A 99 7.50 -14.06 -9.79
C ALA A 99 9.02 -14.32 -9.73
N LYS A 100 9.62 -14.44 -8.53
CA LYS A 100 11.04 -14.75 -8.31
C LYS A 100 12.01 -13.85 -9.07
N ILE A 101 11.66 -12.58 -9.23
CA ILE A 101 12.47 -11.63 -10.02
C ILE A 101 13.71 -11.11 -9.28
N GLY A 102 13.81 -11.39 -7.98
CA GLY A 102 14.95 -10.99 -7.15
C GLY A 102 14.59 -10.88 -5.66
N LYS A 103 15.55 -10.43 -4.86
CA LYS A 103 15.31 -10.15 -3.43
C LYS A 103 14.42 -8.93 -3.28
N VAL A 104 13.20 -9.14 -2.75
CA VAL A 104 12.19 -8.10 -2.57
C VAL A 104 12.28 -7.50 -1.17
N ALA A 105 12.17 -6.18 -1.07
CA ALA A 105 11.92 -5.50 0.21
C ALA A 105 10.75 -4.50 0.09
N VAL A 106 10.00 -4.39 1.16
CA VAL A 106 8.88 -3.44 1.31
C VAL A 106 9.31 -2.31 2.26
N LEU A 107 9.07 -1.07 1.87
CA LEU A 107 9.25 0.07 2.76
C LEU A 107 8.19 0.04 3.86
N ASN A 108 8.62 -0.02 5.10
CA ASN A 108 7.83 0.38 6.26
C ASN A 108 8.00 1.89 6.47
N MET A 109 6.92 2.64 6.29
CA MET A 109 6.86 4.09 6.56
C MET A 109 6.75 4.31 8.07
N ALA A 110 7.88 4.09 8.76
CA ALA A 110 7.96 3.85 10.19
C ALA A 110 7.75 5.08 11.07
N SER A 111 7.38 4.83 12.31
CA SER A 111 7.56 5.78 13.40
C SER A 111 9.03 5.85 13.80
N ARG A 112 9.59 7.07 13.94
CA ARG A 112 10.95 7.27 14.42
C ARG A 112 11.14 6.86 15.88
N THR A 113 10.10 7.00 16.69
CA THR A 113 10.17 6.88 18.16
C THR A 113 9.60 5.59 18.73
N SER A 114 8.75 4.90 17.97
CA SER A 114 8.02 3.74 18.50
C SER A 114 7.86 2.69 17.41
N PRO A 115 8.58 1.57 17.45
CA PRO A 115 8.44 0.50 16.47
C PRO A 115 7.02 -0.05 16.48
N GLY A 116 6.44 -0.19 15.29
CA GLY A 116 5.04 -0.57 15.12
C GLY A 116 4.06 0.59 15.33
N GLY A 117 4.57 1.83 15.50
CA GLY A 117 3.74 3.02 15.63
C GLY A 117 2.71 2.93 16.76
N GLY A 118 1.47 3.11 16.42
CA GLY A 118 0.33 3.00 17.34
C GLY A 118 -0.39 1.65 17.29
N VAL A 119 0.25 0.55 16.90
CA VAL A 119 -0.39 -0.77 16.72
C VAL A 119 -1.07 -1.26 17.99
N ILE A 120 -0.44 -1.07 19.15
CA ILE A 120 -0.98 -1.45 20.47
C ILE A 120 -2.26 -0.68 20.77
N SER A 121 -2.38 0.58 20.31
CA SER A 121 -3.57 1.42 20.49
C SER A 121 -4.62 1.25 19.38
N GLY A 122 -4.36 0.40 18.37
CA GLY A 122 -5.26 0.14 17.26
C GLY A 122 -5.23 1.22 16.17
N ALA A 123 -4.16 1.99 16.05
CA ALA A 123 -3.94 2.88 14.92
C ALA A 123 -3.89 2.11 13.59
N GLY A 124 -4.11 2.78 12.47
CA GLY A 124 -4.38 2.13 11.19
C GLY A 124 -3.54 2.61 10.02
N ALA A 125 -2.35 3.16 10.25
CA ALA A 125 -1.43 3.48 9.17
C ALA A 125 -0.71 2.21 8.65
N GLN A 126 0.14 2.37 7.65
CA GLN A 126 0.81 1.27 6.97
C GLN A 126 1.72 0.48 7.91
N GLU A 127 2.49 1.12 8.81
CA GLU A 127 3.34 0.43 9.76
C GLU A 127 2.53 -0.52 10.65
N GLU A 128 1.42 -0.04 11.22
CA GLU A 128 0.56 -0.86 12.08
C GLU A 128 -0.08 -2.03 11.32
N TYR A 129 -0.41 -1.82 10.04
CA TYR A 129 -0.90 -2.87 9.17
C TYR A 129 0.14 -3.98 8.98
N LEU A 130 1.41 -3.63 8.70
CA LEU A 130 2.51 -4.59 8.56
C LEU A 130 2.67 -5.44 9.84
N PHE A 131 2.62 -4.81 11.01
CA PHE A 131 2.71 -5.50 12.30
C PHE A 131 1.51 -6.43 12.56
N ARG A 132 0.30 -6.06 12.11
CA ARG A 132 -0.86 -6.92 12.24
C ARG A 132 -0.84 -8.13 11.31
N CYS A 133 -0.14 -8.05 10.19
CA CYS A 133 -0.13 -9.12 9.19
C CYS A 133 1.03 -10.12 9.35
N SER A 134 1.97 -9.88 10.28
CA SER A 134 3.25 -10.60 10.31
C SER A 134 3.84 -10.77 11.70
N ASP A 135 4.95 -11.48 11.77
CA ASP A 135 5.80 -11.59 12.95
C ASP A 135 6.86 -10.45 13.07
N TYR A 136 6.63 -9.33 12.37
CA TYR A 136 7.56 -8.21 12.27
C TYR A 136 7.99 -7.62 13.63
N TYR A 137 7.16 -7.70 14.65
CA TYR A 137 7.52 -7.26 15.99
C TYR A 137 8.79 -7.93 16.52
N LYS A 138 9.08 -9.19 16.13
CA LYS A 138 10.30 -9.92 16.53
C LYS A 138 11.57 -9.21 16.07
N SER A 139 11.50 -8.56 14.90
CA SER A 139 12.60 -7.76 14.37
C SER A 139 12.80 -6.46 15.14
N LEU A 140 11.76 -5.64 15.29
CA LEU A 140 11.94 -4.27 15.78
C LEU A 140 11.83 -4.12 17.30
N TYR A 141 11.12 -5.02 17.99
CA TYR A 141 10.96 -4.91 19.45
C TYR A 141 12.22 -5.25 20.25
N GLN A 142 13.27 -5.81 19.61
CA GLN A 142 14.57 -5.94 20.22
C GLN A 142 15.21 -4.58 20.57
N PHE A 143 14.77 -3.50 19.94
CA PHE A 143 15.33 -2.15 20.16
C PHE A 143 14.55 -1.31 21.17
N VAL A 144 13.63 -1.93 21.94
CA VAL A 144 12.82 -1.26 22.97
C VAL A 144 12.70 -2.12 24.22
N ASP A 145 12.61 -1.50 25.38
CA ASP A 145 12.62 -2.20 26.68
C ASP A 145 11.39 -3.09 26.88
N TYR A 146 10.24 -2.73 26.28
CA TYR A 146 9.04 -3.54 26.39
C TYR A 146 9.05 -4.80 25.50
N GLY A 147 10.09 -5.01 24.68
CA GLY A 147 10.22 -6.19 23.82
C GLY A 147 10.15 -7.51 24.57
N ALA A 148 10.67 -7.55 25.80
CA ALA A 148 10.61 -8.73 26.66
C ALA A 148 9.18 -9.23 26.92
N GLN A 149 8.17 -8.36 26.93
CA GLN A 149 6.74 -8.72 27.07
C GLN A 149 6.24 -9.54 25.89
N TYR A 150 6.98 -9.52 24.78
CA TYR A 150 6.69 -10.21 23.52
C TYR A 150 7.69 -11.35 23.25
N ASN A 151 8.45 -11.79 24.27
CA ASN A 151 9.51 -12.79 24.15
C ASN A 151 10.57 -12.40 23.11
N VAL A 152 10.91 -11.10 23.02
CA VAL A 152 11.99 -10.57 22.17
C VAL A 152 13.12 -10.11 23.07
N GLU A 153 14.31 -10.71 22.86
CA GLU A 153 15.52 -10.33 23.58
C GLU A 153 15.96 -8.93 23.18
N ARG A 154 16.42 -8.17 24.19
CA ARG A 154 16.88 -6.79 24.03
C ARG A 154 18.21 -6.73 23.29
N ASN A 155 18.29 -5.90 22.27
CA ASN A 155 19.56 -5.54 21.64
C ASN A 155 20.30 -4.54 22.53
N GLU A 156 21.57 -4.85 22.87
CA GLU A 156 22.37 -4.03 23.78
C GLU A 156 23.08 -2.86 23.07
N GLU A 157 23.24 -2.93 21.76
CA GLU A 157 23.98 -1.94 20.97
C GLU A 157 23.11 -0.78 20.48
N TYR A 158 21.88 -1.10 20.04
CA TYR A 158 20.99 -0.15 19.41
C TYR A 158 19.66 0.00 20.13
N SER A 159 19.06 1.18 20.02
CA SER A 159 17.75 1.48 20.59
C SER A 159 16.97 2.52 19.80
N TYR A 160 15.64 2.48 19.93
CA TYR A 160 14.81 3.61 19.53
C TYR A 160 15.01 4.79 20.50
N PRO A 161 14.87 6.05 20.02
CA PRO A 161 14.43 6.44 18.68
C PRO A 161 15.52 6.24 17.62
N MET A 162 15.11 5.93 16.37
CA MET A 162 16.00 5.93 15.22
C MET A 162 16.65 7.31 15.03
N ASP A 163 17.87 7.35 14.48
CA ASP A 163 18.53 8.61 14.13
C ASP A 163 17.60 9.53 13.31
N ARG A 164 17.78 10.83 13.46
CA ARG A 164 16.90 11.81 12.88
C ARG A 164 17.02 11.90 11.36
N ASP A 165 18.23 11.81 10.82
CA ASP A 165 18.53 12.08 9.42
C ASP A 165 18.81 10.78 8.64
N PHE A 166 19.51 9.83 9.24
CA PHE A 166 19.99 8.59 8.61
C PHE A 166 19.42 7.32 9.22
N GLY A 167 18.53 7.45 10.21
CA GLY A 167 18.00 6.29 10.94
C GLY A 167 17.12 5.40 10.09
N GLY A 168 17.40 4.09 10.15
CA GLY A 168 16.57 3.07 9.52
C GLY A 168 16.88 1.67 10.05
N CYS A 169 16.02 0.72 9.72
CA CYS A 169 16.23 -0.69 10.06
C CYS A 169 15.98 -1.57 8.84
N TYR A 170 16.82 -2.58 8.65
CA TYR A 170 16.56 -3.69 7.74
C TYR A 170 16.11 -4.91 8.54
N SER A 171 15.02 -5.54 8.09
CA SER A 171 14.45 -6.73 8.71
C SER A 171 14.35 -7.84 7.67
N PRO A 172 15.15 -8.91 7.77
CA PRO A 172 15.12 -10.00 6.81
C PRO A 172 13.93 -10.92 7.05
N ASN A 173 13.44 -11.52 5.99
CA ASN A 173 12.56 -12.70 5.99
C ASN A 173 11.38 -12.63 6.96
N VAL A 174 10.74 -11.46 7.10
CA VAL A 174 9.55 -11.30 7.92
C VAL A 174 8.43 -12.18 7.36
N THR A 175 7.82 -12.99 8.23
CA THR A 175 6.79 -13.97 7.85
C THR A 175 5.41 -13.32 7.86
N ILE A 176 4.78 -13.30 6.69
CA ILE A 176 3.41 -12.83 6.50
C ILE A 176 2.46 -14.02 6.62
N PHE A 177 1.48 -13.91 7.51
CA PHE A 177 0.52 -14.98 7.79
C PHE A 177 -0.93 -14.50 7.94
N ARG A 178 -1.18 -13.20 7.67
CA ARG A 178 -2.55 -12.65 7.58
C ARG A 178 -2.77 -11.92 6.28
N GLY A 179 -4.01 -11.94 5.83
CA GLY A 179 -4.51 -11.16 4.69
C GLY A 179 -4.84 -9.72 5.06
N VAL A 180 -5.44 -9.03 4.12
CA VAL A 180 -5.72 -7.58 4.18
C VAL A 180 -6.83 -7.23 5.18
N GLU A 181 -6.86 -5.96 5.59
CA GLU A 181 -7.86 -5.44 6.54
C GLU A 181 -9.29 -5.51 6.00
N GLU A 182 -9.48 -5.31 4.71
CA GLU A 182 -10.78 -5.35 4.05
C GLU A 182 -11.47 -6.70 4.23
N ASP A 183 -10.69 -7.77 4.24
CA ASP A 183 -11.14 -9.15 4.40
C ASP A 183 -11.17 -9.60 5.88
N GLY A 184 -10.92 -8.69 6.83
CA GLY A 184 -10.92 -8.98 8.26
C GLY A 184 -9.64 -9.64 8.76
N TYR A 185 -8.52 -9.41 8.10
CA TYR A 185 -7.22 -9.99 8.45
C TYR A 185 -7.27 -11.54 8.60
N PRO A 186 -7.79 -12.26 7.59
CA PRO A 186 -7.85 -13.72 7.67
C PRO A 186 -6.46 -14.31 7.87
N PHE A 187 -6.36 -15.42 8.62
CA PHE A 187 -5.15 -16.22 8.59
C PHE A 187 -4.97 -16.87 7.22
N LEU A 188 -3.74 -16.96 6.73
CA LEU A 188 -3.42 -17.52 5.41
C LEU A 188 -3.22 -19.03 5.51
N ALA A 189 -3.70 -19.79 4.54
CA ALA A 189 -3.42 -21.23 4.43
C ALA A 189 -1.93 -21.53 4.14
N LYS A 190 -1.23 -20.57 3.53
CA LYS A 190 0.20 -20.65 3.26
C LYS A 190 0.88 -19.35 3.61
N THR A 191 1.83 -19.39 4.52
CA THR A 191 2.66 -18.25 4.89
C THR A 191 3.70 -17.95 3.80
N TRP A 192 4.24 -16.74 3.79
CA TRP A 192 5.30 -16.34 2.90
C TRP A 192 6.19 -15.31 3.56
N GLN A 193 7.38 -15.07 3.02
CA GLN A 193 8.38 -14.19 3.63
C GLN A 193 8.78 -13.05 2.70
N VAL A 194 9.09 -11.90 3.29
CA VAL A 194 9.59 -10.71 2.59
C VAL A 194 10.46 -9.88 3.53
N ASN A 195 11.39 -9.11 2.96
CA ASN A 195 12.22 -8.22 3.76
C ASN A 195 11.53 -6.86 3.94
N PHE A 196 11.77 -6.20 5.08
CA PHE A 196 11.31 -4.85 5.30
C PHE A 196 12.47 -3.87 5.50
N ILE A 197 12.23 -2.63 5.08
CA ILE A 197 13.12 -1.49 5.34
C ILE A 197 12.29 -0.44 6.07
N ALA A 198 12.59 -0.17 7.33
CA ALA A 198 11.92 0.83 8.14
C ALA A 198 12.68 2.15 8.11
N VAL A 199 12.08 3.20 7.62
CA VAL A 199 12.60 4.58 7.67
C VAL A 199 11.45 5.51 8.01
N ALA A 200 11.71 6.51 8.87
CA ALA A 200 10.71 7.48 9.28
C ALA A 200 10.77 8.74 8.41
N ALA A 201 9.63 9.13 7.83
CA ALA A 201 9.50 10.42 7.17
C ALA A 201 9.53 11.60 8.17
N LEU A 202 9.61 12.83 7.66
CA LEU A 202 9.40 14.02 8.47
C LEU A 202 7.96 14.01 9.02
N ASN A 203 7.80 14.30 10.30
CA ASN A 203 6.48 14.32 10.92
C ASN A 203 5.91 15.74 10.90
N ARG A 204 4.87 15.98 10.10
CA ARG A 204 4.19 17.27 9.92
C ARG A 204 5.19 18.41 9.68
N PRO A 205 5.99 18.30 8.62
CA PRO A 205 7.02 19.30 8.32
C PRO A 205 6.40 20.64 7.97
N GLU A 206 7.17 21.71 8.18
CA GLU A 206 6.83 23.02 7.67
C GLU A 206 6.85 23.04 6.14
N THR A 207 5.83 23.67 5.57
CA THR A 207 5.63 23.72 4.10
C THR A 207 5.33 25.12 3.63
N VAL A 208 5.62 25.40 2.35
CA VAL A 208 5.27 26.63 1.66
C VAL A 208 4.35 26.33 0.48
N CYS A 209 3.40 27.24 0.25
CA CYS A 209 2.53 27.18 -0.93
C CYS A 209 3.21 27.90 -2.10
N LEU A 210 3.31 27.19 -3.22
CA LEU A 210 3.85 27.75 -4.48
C LEU A 210 2.76 28.55 -5.21
N PRO A 211 3.13 29.43 -6.17
CA PRO A 211 2.18 30.23 -6.95
C PRO A 211 1.11 29.41 -7.70
N ASN A 212 1.44 28.16 -8.04
CA ASN A 212 0.51 27.22 -8.68
C ASN A 212 -0.40 26.47 -7.69
N GLY A 213 -0.39 26.84 -6.41
CA GLY A 213 -1.18 26.22 -5.36
C GLY A 213 -0.64 24.89 -4.82
N SER A 214 0.48 24.38 -5.34
CA SER A 214 1.09 23.17 -4.78
C SER A 214 1.90 23.47 -3.52
N MET A 215 1.94 22.51 -2.59
CA MET A 215 2.73 22.60 -1.37
C MET A 215 4.10 21.97 -1.57
N ARG A 216 5.14 22.56 -0.97
CA ARG A 216 6.48 21.96 -0.87
C ARG A 216 7.06 22.12 0.52
N LEU A 217 8.05 21.31 0.87
CA LEU A 217 8.85 21.51 2.08
C LEU A 217 9.58 22.86 2.01
N VAL A 218 9.73 23.53 3.14
CA VAL A 218 10.65 24.66 3.25
C VAL A 218 12.08 24.23 2.97
N ASP A 219 12.90 25.16 2.43
CA ASP A 219 14.21 24.81 1.87
C ASP A 219 15.16 24.12 2.86
N TYR A 220 15.14 24.50 4.13
CA TYR A 220 16.03 23.92 5.14
C TYR A 220 15.68 22.48 5.52
N LEU A 221 14.46 21.97 5.22
CA LEU A 221 14.06 20.59 5.45
C LEU A 221 14.32 19.66 4.26
N VAL A 222 14.56 20.20 3.07
CA VAL A 222 14.80 19.40 1.86
C VAL A 222 16.01 18.47 2.00
N PRO A 223 17.17 18.92 2.53
CA PRO A 223 18.32 18.01 2.74
C PRO A 223 17.96 16.80 3.61
N THR A 224 17.31 17.02 4.76
CA THR A 224 16.88 15.91 5.64
C THR A 224 15.89 14.99 4.94
N ALA A 225 14.92 15.51 4.18
CA ALA A 225 13.99 14.67 3.41
C ALA A 225 14.74 13.82 2.36
N LYS A 226 15.72 14.40 1.66
CA LYS A 226 16.58 13.68 0.70
C LYS A 226 17.41 12.60 1.38
N ASN A 227 18.02 12.90 2.53
CA ASN A 227 18.80 11.92 3.29
C ASN A 227 17.95 10.71 3.68
N LYS A 228 16.72 10.93 4.14
CA LYS A 228 15.80 9.83 4.48
C LYS A 228 15.46 8.95 3.27
N ILE A 229 15.27 9.54 2.10
CA ILE A 229 15.02 8.78 0.86
C ILE A 229 16.29 8.02 0.45
N ARG A 230 17.47 8.64 0.51
CA ARG A 230 18.76 7.95 0.25
C ARG A 230 18.98 6.81 1.25
N THR A 231 18.64 6.99 2.53
CA THR A 231 18.73 5.93 3.54
C THR A 231 17.93 4.70 3.16
N ILE A 232 16.71 4.86 2.59
CA ILE A 232 15.91 3.72 2.09
C ILE A 232 16.70 2.94 1.03
N PHE A 233 17.28 3.63 0.06
CA PHE A 233 18.01 3.00 -1.03
C PHE A 233 19.36 2.42 -0.58
N ASN A 234 20.08 3.11 0.30
CA ASN A 234 21.36 2.64 0.83
C ASN A 234 21.20 1.36 1.65
N ILE A 235 20.18 1.30 2.52
CA ILE A 235 19.85 0.08 3.26
C ILE A 235 19.48 -1.06 2.31
N ALA A 236 18.72 -0.77 1.25
CA ALA A 236 18.38 -1.76 0.24
C ALA A 236 19.62 -2.32 -0.47
N ILE A 237 20.53 -1.46 -0.89
CA ILE A 237 21.78 -1.82 -1.56
C ILE A 237 22.68 -2.63 -0.63
N ASP A 238 22.89 -2.18 0.62
CA ASP A 238 23.71 -2.88 1.62
C ASP A 238 23.25 -4.31 1.91
N ASN A 239 21.94 -4.54 1.77
CA ASN A 239 21.35 -5.86 1.99
C ASN A 239 21.06 -6.64 0.70
N GLY A 240 21.58 -6.21 -0.44
CA GLY A 240 21.44 -6.91 -1.72
C GLY A 240 19.99 -7.00 -2.23
N VAL A 241 19.13 -6.04 -1.86
CA VAL A 241 17.76 -5.93 -2.35
C VAL A 241 17.77 -5.54 -3.81
N GLN A 242 17.01 -6.24 -4.63
CA GLN A 242 16.95 -6.03 -6.07
C GLN A 242 15.63 -5.42 -6.52
N VAL A 243 14.59 -5.58 -5.69
CA VAL A 243 13.22 -5.14 -5.99
C VAL A 243 12.67 -4.39 -4.79
N LEU A 244 12.26 -3.14 -4.98
CA LEU A 244 11.71 -2.29 -3.93
C LEU A 244 10.20 -2.07 -4.12
N VAL A 245 9.44 -2.29 -3.06
CA VAL A 245 8.05 -1.86 -2.95
C VAL A 245 8.00 -0.67 -2.00
N LEU A 246 7.75 0.48 -2.54
CA LEU A 246 7.68 1.77 -1.86
C LEU A 246 6.21 2.21 -1.69
N GLY A 247 6.00 3.30 -0.96
CA GLY A 247 4.69 3.93 -0.79
C GLY A 247 4.80 5.45 -0.90
N ALA A 248 3.68 6.16 -0.68
CA ALA A 248 3.66 7.62 -0.61
C ALA A 248 4.25 8.09 0.74
N PHE A 249 5.57 8.08 0.84
CA PHE A 249 6.37 8.22 2.05
C PHE A 249 6.03 9.47 2.86
N GLY A 250 5.40 9.27 4.01
CA GLY A 250 4.99 10.34 4.91
C GLY A 250 3.79 11.18 4.44
N CYS A 251 3.20 10.90 3.26
CA CYS A 251 2.14 11.74 2.69
C CYS A 251 0.75 11.55 3.36
N GLY A 252 0.60 10.55 4.22
CA GLY A 252 -0.62 10.31 5.00
C GLY A 252 -0.59 11.04 6.34
N ALA A 253 -0.54 10.30 7.44
CA ALA A 253 -0.58 10.81 8.82
C ALA A 253 0.50 11.88 9.13
N TYR A 254 1.66 11.81 8.46
CA TYR A 254 2.77 12.75 8.63
C TYR A 254 2.69 13.99 7.74
N GLN A 255 1.70 14.10 6.86
CA GLN A 255 1.36 15.31 6.10
C GLN A 255 2.51 15.92 5.28
N ASN A 256 3.44 15.10 4.78
CA ASN A 256 4.43 15.56 3.83
C ASN A 256 3.76 15.91 2.48
N PRO A 257 4.25 16.94 1.76
CA PRO A 257 3.64 17.39 0.50
C PRO A 257 3.84 16.37 -0.63
N PRO A 258 2.79 15.70 -1.13
CA PRO A 258 2.92 14.52 -2.00
C PRO A 258 3.64 14.78 -3.32
N VAL A 259 3.35 15.90 -3.98
CA VAL A 259 4.01 16.26 -5.26
C VAL A 259 5.52 16.41 -5.04
N HIS A 260 5.91 17.12 -3.98
CA HIS A 260 7.32 17.36 -3.69
C HIS A 260 8.04 16.08 -3.29
N ILE A 261 7.43 15.24 -2.44
CA ILE A 261 8.01 13.94 -2.05
C ILE A 261 8.21 13.03 -3.27
N ALA A 262 7.21 12.94 -4.15
CA ALA A 262 7.34 12.17 -5.40
C ALA A 262 8.49 12.71 -6.30
N GLN A 263 8.62 14.04 -6.39
CA GLN A 263 9.73 14.68 -7.12
C GLN A 263 11.10 14.36 -6.50
N LEU A 264 11.23 14.43 -5.17
CA LEU A 264 12.46 14.07 -4.47
C LEU A 264 12.86 12.61 -4.71
N PHE A 265 11.92 11.68 -4.69
CA PHE A 265 12.18 10.29 -5.05
C PHE A 265 12.68 10.17 -6.50
N LYS A 266 12.03 10.88 -7.44
CA LYS A 266 12.43 10.85 -8.86
C LYS A 266 13.84 11.42 -9.07
N GLU A 267 14.15 12.53 -8.40
CA GLU A 267 15.47 13.15 -8.44
C GLU A 267 16.55 12.19 -7.92
N ILE A 268 16.33 11.58 -6.75
CA ILE A 268 17.30 10.69 -6.12
C ILE A 268 17.46 9.39 -6.92
N LEU A 269 16.36 8.80 -7.44
CA LEU A 269 16.46 7.63 -8.33
C LEU A 269 17.27 7.88 -9.61
N ALA A 270 17.41 9.14 -10.04
CA ALA A 270 18.22 9.53 -11.18
C ALA A 270 19.70 9.78 -10.82
N GLU A 271 20.06 9.83 -9.53
CA GLU A 271 21.45 9.98 -9.09
C GLU A 271 22.27 8.76 -9.56
N PRO A 272 23.57 8.95 -9.90
CA PRO A 272 24.43 7.89 -10.45
C PRO A 272 24.48 6.62 -9.60
N GLU A 273 24.37 6.77 -8.29
CA GLU A 273 24.43 5.69 -7.29
C GLU A 273 23.18 4.80 -7.34
N TYR A 274 22.02 5.33 -7.75
CA TYR A 274 20.72 4.62 -7.63
C TYR A 274 20.09 4.24 -8.96
N ARG A 275 20.36 4.99 -10.05
CA ARG A 275 19.66 4.81 -11.34
C ARG A 275 19.70 3.39 -11.89
N ASN A 276 20.75 2.63 -11.57
CA ASN A 276 20.98 1.26 -12.02
C ASN A 276 21.11 0.26 -10.87
N ALA A 277 20.76 0.66 -9.65
CA ALA A 277 20.95 -0.17 -8.45
C ALA A 277 19.88 -1.26 -8.27
N PHE A 278 18.73 -1.12 -8.91
CA PHE A 278 17.59 -2.01 -8.71
C PHE A 278 17.08 -2.58 -10.04
N LYS A 279 16.57 -3.81 -10.00
CA LYS A 279 15.85 -4.42 -11.14
C LYS A 279 14.47 -3.77 -11.33
N LYS A 280 13.81 -3.43 -10.20
CA LYS A 280 12.45 -2.90 -10.20
C LYS A 280 12.19 -2.06 -8.96
N VAL A 281 11.50 -0.94 -9.15
CA VAL A 281 10.97 -0.09 -8.07
C VAL A 281 9.48 0.11 -8.33
N VAL A 282 8.64 -0.19 -7.34
CA VAL A 282 7.18 -0.06 -7.44
C VAL A 282 6.67 0.78 -6.28
N PHE A 283 5.97 1.86 -6.55
CA PHE A 283 5.18 2.59 -5.57
C PHE A 283 3.80 1.94 -5.47
N ALA A 284 3.59 1.12 -4.44
CA ALA A 284 2.30 0.55 -4.10
C ALA A 284 1.54 1.53 -3.20
N ILE A 285 0.59 2.24 -3.76
CA ILE A 285 -0.16 3.28 -3.07
C ILE A 285 -1.62 2.86 -3.06
N LYS A 286 -2.11 2.47 -1.87
CA LYS A 286 -3.50 2.10 -1.69
C LYS A 286 -4.36 3.34 -1.61
N GLN A 287 -5.35 3.41 -2.48
CA GLN A 287 -6.37 4.44 -2.42
C GLN A 287 -7.60 3.88 -1.70
N ASP A 288 -7.92 4.46 -0.57
CA ASP A 288 -9.11 4.18 0.21
C ASP A 288 -9.84 5.48 0.57
N HIS A 289 -10.95 5.37 1.30
CA HIS A 289 -11.76 6.50 1.75
C HIS A 289 -11.02 7.45 2.72
N ASN A 290 -9.87 7.05 3.28
CA ASN A 290 -9.00 7.88 4.13
C ASN A 290 -7.85 8.51 3.34
N SER A 291 -7.74 8.23 2.05
CA SER A 291 -6.64 8.73 1.23
C SER A 291 -6.73 10.24 1.06
N VAL A 292 -5.62 10.91 1.32
CA VAL A 292 -5.51 12.36 1.15
C VAL A 292 -5.62 12.70 -0.34
N SER A 293 -6.47 13.67 -0.67
CA SER A 293 -6.51 14.26 -2.01
C SER A 293 -5.76 15.60 -2.03
N VAL A 294 -4.98 15.83 -3.07
CA VAL A 294 -4.25 17.08 -3.30
C VAL A 294 -4.76 17.71 -4.60
N ASN A 295 -5.38 18.87 -4.53
CA ASN A 295 -5.97 19.54 -5.69
C ASN A 295 -6.92 18.61 -6.50
N ASN A 296 -7.79 17.88 -5.82
CA ASN A 296 -8.70 16.87 -6.36
C ASN A 296 -8.01 15.66 -7.02
N LYS A 297 -6.70 15.45 -6.80
CA LYS A 297 -5.96 14.27 -7.25
C LYS A 297 -5.67 13.35 -6.07
N THR A 298 -5.73 12.07 -6.32
CA THR A 298 -5.33 11.04 -5.37
C THR A 298 -3.81 10.92 -5.29
N LEU A 299 -3.28 10.30 -4.24
CA LEU A 299 -1.82 10.05 -4.14
C LEU A 299 -1.30 9.20 -5.30
N VAL A 300 -2.10 8.23 -5.78
CA VAL A 300 -1.75 7.41 -6.95
C VAL A 300 -1.58 8.30 -8.18
N GLU A 301 -2.54 9.20 -8.46
CA GLU A 301 -2.47 10.13 -9.59
C GLU A 301 -1.26 11.06 -9.49
N VAL A 302 -1.00 11.63 -8.30
CA VAL A 302 0.15 12.51 -8.07
C VAL A 302 1.47 11.81 -8.37
N PHE A 303 1.67 10.61 -7.84
CA PHE A 303 2.91 9.85 -8.07
C PHE A 303 3.02 9.39 -9.52
N SER A 304 1.92 8.94 -10.12
CA SER A 304 1.90 8.51 -11.52
C SER A 304 2.25 9.65 -12.49
N GLU A 305 1.77 10.87 -12.25
CA GLU A 305 2.13 12.04 -13.06
C GLU A 305 3.64 12.36 -12.94
N VAL A 306 4.19 12.31 -11.74
CA VAL A 306 5.62 12.59 -11.53
C VAL A 306 6.49 11.53 -12.20
N PHE A 307 6.15 10.26 -12.11
CA PHE A 307 6.95 9.15 -12.66
C PHE A 307 6.64 8.84 -14.12
N GLY A 308 5.62 9.45 -14.71
CA GLY A 308 5.19 9.17 -16.08
C GLY A 308 4.67 7.75 -16.26
N SER A 309 4.15 7.15 -15.21
CA SER A 309 3.59 5.80 -15.21
C SER A 309 2.25 5.79 -15.96
N GLU A 310 2.00 4.76 -16.78
CA GLU A 310 0.72 4.60 -17.48
C GLU A 310 -0.47 4.41 -16.53
N ALA A 311 -0.24 4.05 -15.27
CA ALA A 311 -1.27 4.01 -14.24
C ALA A 311 -1.97 5.36 -14.02
N ALA A 312 -1.27 6.50 -14.28
CA ALA A 312 -1.90 7.82 -14.29
C ALA A 312 -2.86 8.04 -15.47
N LYS A 313 -2.64 7.32 -16.57
CA LYS A 313 -3.51 7.43 -17.75
C LYS A 313 -4.80 6.62 -17.62
N THR A 314 -4.93 5.79 -16.59
CA THR A 314 -6.01 4.80 -16.49
C THR A 314 -7.02 5.05 -15.37
N VAL A 315 -6.88 6.09 -14.54
CA VAL A 315 -7.99 6.50 -13.68
C VAL A 315 -8.95 7.33 -14.52
N ARG A 316 -9.82 6.62 -15.25
CA ARG A 316 -10.93 7.24 -15.96
C ARG A 316 -11.79 7.98 -14.94
N LYS A 317 -11.88 9.31 -15.07
CA LYS A 317 -12.80 10.12 -14.27
C LYS A 317 -14.12 10.21 -15.03
N LEU A 318 -15.10 9.46 -14.57
CA LEU A 318 -16.48 9.65 -14.97
C LEU A 318 -17.20 10.47 -13.90
N HIS A 319 -18.01 11.42 -14.34
CA HIS A 319 -18.73 12.34 -13.47
C HIS A 319 -20.24 12.14 -13.58
N VAL A 320 -20.97 12.58 -12.56
CA VAL A 320 -22.43 12.70 -12.66
C VAL A 320 -22.77 13.63 -13.82
N GLY A 321 -23.63 13.17 -14.68
CA GLY A 321 -24.03 13.88 -15.91
C GLY A 321 -23.33 13.40 -17.18
N ASP A 322 -22.21 12.69 -17.08
CA ASP A 322 -21.52 12.15 -18.26
C ASP A 322 -22.41 11.17 -19.03
N VAL A 323 -22.31 11.28 -20.35
CA VAL A 323 -22.94 10.31 -21.27
C VAL A 323 -21.88 9.29 -21.66
N VAL A 324 -22.15 8.02 -21.37
CA VAL A 324 -21.26 6.89 -21.62
C VAL A 324 -21.86 5.91 -22.61
N ARG A 325 -21.02 5.27 -23.40
CA ARG A 325 -21.40 4.15 -24.28
C ARG A 325 -20.96 2.82 -23.67
N HIS A 326 -21.80 1.81 -23.71
CA HIS A 326 -21.45 0.44 -23.38
C HIS A 326 -20.82 -0.26 -24.59
N PHE A 327 -19.84 -1.14 -24.36
CA PHE A 327 -19.09 -1.81 -25.44
C PHE A 327 -19.97 -2.59 -26.42
N LYS A 328 -21.11 -3.13 -25.99
CA LYS A 328 -22.08 -3.84 -26.86
C LYS A 328 -22.66 -2.97 -27.96
N ARG A 329 -22.52 -1.64 -27.81
CA ARG A 329 -22.92 -0.71 -28.87
C ARG A 329 -22.21 -0.99 -30.19
N GLU A 330 -20.98 -1.49 -30.18
CA GLU A 330 -20.23 -1.77 -31.41
C GLU A 330 -20.87 -2.86 -32.29
N THR A 331 -21.54 -3.82 -31.66
CA THR A 331 -22.07 -5.00 -32.38
C THR A 331 -23.61 -5.14 -32.34
N GLU A 332 -24.26 -4.55 -31.32
CA GLU A 332 -25.68 -4.79 -31.07
C GLU A 332 -26.58 -3.53 -31.25
N ALA A 333 -26.01 -2.33 -31.47
CA ALA A 333 -26.82 -1.12 -31.61
C ALA A 333 -27.59 -1.08 -32.91
N SER A 334 -28.92 -0.85 -32.85
CA SER A 334 -29.83 -0.69 -33.98
C SER A 334 -30.30 0.75 -34.15
N SER A 335 -30.06 1.62 -33.15
CA SER A 335 -30.41 3.04 -33.19
C SER A 335 -29.26 3.93 -32.74
N SER A 336 -29.38 5.24 -32.97
CA SER A 336 -28.34 6.22 -32.57
C SER A 336 -28.15 6.37 -31.06
N THR A 337 -29.12 5.93 -30.25
CA THR A 337 -29.10 6.04 -28.78
C THR A 337 -28.92 4.71 -28.06
N ASP A 338 -28.99 3.58 -28.78
CA ASP A 338 -28.82 2.26 -28.15
C ASP A 338 -27.49 2.14 -27.45
N TYR A 339 -27.53 1.53 -26.26
CA TYR A 339 -26.37 1.35 -25.40
C TYR A 339 -25.66 2.66 -24.98
N LEU A 340 -26.38 3.80 -25.05
CA LEU A 340 -25.96 5.05 -24.42
C LEU A 340 -26.65 5.21 -23.08
N TYR A 341 -25.89 5.70 -22.10
CA TYR A 341 -26.36 5.90 -20.74
C TYR A 341 -25.85 7.22 -20.20
N LYS A 342 -26.61 7.82 -19.28
CA LYS A 342 -26.19 8.99 -18.50
C LYS A 342 -25.92 8.56 -17.08
N ILE A 343 -24.78 8.94 -16.51
CA ILE A 343 -24.45 8.72 -15.10
C ILE A 343 -25.32 9.68 -14.28
N VAL A 344 -26.14 9.11 -13.39
CA VAL A 344 -27.08 9.85 -12.55
C VAL A 344 -26.48 10.15 -11.17
N ALA A 345 -25.79 9.17 -10.58
CA ALA A 345 -25.17 9.31 -9.27
C ALA A 345 -24.08 8.26 -9.06
N PHE A 346 -23.20 8.52 -8.10
CA PHE A 346 -22.40 7.51 -7.43
C PHE A 346 -23.03 7.30 -6.05
N ALA A 347 -23.21 6.06 -5.65
CA ALA A 347 -23.88 5.69 -4.40
C ALA A 347 -23.10 4.58 -3.70
N GLU A 348 -23.36 4.40 -2.42
CA GLU A 348 -22.87 3.29 -1.63
C GLU A 348 -24.05 2.39 -1.25
N HIS A 349 -23.90 1.08 -1.42
CA HIS A 349 -24.92 0.11 -1.03
C HIS A 349 -24.99 0.06 0.50
N THR A 350 -26.15 0.41 1.08
CA THR A 350 -26.30 0.64 2.53
C THR A 350 -25.99 -0.58 3.40
N GLU A 351 -26.12 -1.79 2.87
CA GLU A 351 -25.87 -3.01 3.64
C GLU A 351 -24.48 -3.61 3.38
N THR A 352 -23.95 -3.50 2.15
CA THR A 352 -22.67 -4.12 1.79
C THR A 352 -21.51 -3.14 1.80
N GLY A 353 -21.77 -1.82 1.77
CA GLY A 353 -20.76 -0.77 1.61
C GLY A 353 -20.10 -0.78 0.23
N GLU A 354 -20.68 -1.48 -0.74
CA GLU A 354 -20.17 -1.53 -2.11
C GLU A 354 -20.45 -0.22 -2.83
N SER A 355 -19.44 0.35 -3.48
CA SER A 355 -19.61 1.54 -4.32
C SER A 355 -20.37 1.17 -5.60
N LEU A 356 -21.39 1.94 -5.92
CA LEU A 356 -22.27 1.73 -7.07
C LEU A 356 -22.26 2.93 -8.02
N VAL A 357 -22.36 2.66 -9.30
CA VAL A 357 -22.71 3.67 -10.32
C VAL A 357 -24.18 3.54 -10.63
N ILE A 358 -24.94 4.62 -10.46
CA ILE A 358 -26.34 4.73 -10.86
C ILE A 358 -26.37 5.41 -12.22
N TYR A 359 -26.96 4.76 -13.21
CA TYR A 359 -26.98 5.24 -14.57
C TYR A 359 -28.31 4.95 -15.27
N GLN A 360 -28.71 5.83 -16.15
CA GLN A 360 -29.97 5.74 -16.89
C GLN A 360 -29.72 5.49 -18.37
N SER A 361 -30.46 4.55 -18.97
CA SER A 361 -30.46 4.37 -20.45
C SER A 361 -31.04 5.59 -21.15
N LEU A 362 -30.41 6.01 -22.25
CA LEU A 362 -30.90 7.11 -23.12
C LEU A 362 -31.78 6.61 -24.25
N TYR A 363 -32.25 5.36 -24.13
CA TYR A 363 -33.17 4.71 -25.07
C TYR A 363 -34.34 4.06 -24.29
N PRO A 364 -35.50 3.87 -24.92
CA PRO A 364 -36.65 3.26 -24.25
C PRO A 364 -36.33 1.87 -23.70
N PRO A 365 -36.83 1.52 -22.52
CA PRO A 365 -37.82 2.26 -21.69
C PRO A 365 -37.19 3.25 -20.67
N PHE A 366 -35.96 3.75 -20.87
CA PHE A 366 -35.28 4.76 -20.05
C PHE A 366 -35.04 4.30 -18.60
N ASN A 367 -34.77 3.03 -18.43
CA ASN A 367 -34.54 2.43 -17.10
C ASN A 367 -33.32 3.02 -16.39
N ILE A 368 -33.43 3.09 -15.07
CA ILE A 368 -32.30 3.41 -14.18
C ILE A 368 -31.75 2.10 -13.62
N TRP A 369 -30.44 1.97 -13.68
CA TRP A 369 -29.68 0.80 -13.24
C TRP A 369 -28.68 1.17 -12.17
N ALA A 370 -28.35 0.21 -11.30
CA ALA A 370 -27.23 0.27 -10.38
C ALA A 370 -26.24 -0.85 -10.72
N ARG A 371 -24.95 -0.54 -10.74
CA ARG A 371 -23.88 -1.50 -10.98
C ARG A 371 -22.71 -1.24 -10.04
N PRO A 372 -22.04 -2.30 -9.53
CA PRO A 372 -20.77 -2.16 -8.81
C PRO A 372 -19.79 -1.28 -9.56
N TYR A 373 -19.19 -0.33 -8.85
CA TYR A 373 -18.28 0.67 -9.45
C TYR A 373 -17.14 0.00 -10.22
N ASP A 374 -16.47 -0.99 -9.62
CA ASP A 374 -15.36 -1.69 -10.26
C ASP A 374 -15.78 -2.43 -11.53
N MET A 375 -16.98 -3.03 -11.52
CA MET A 375 -17.53 -3.69 -12.71
C MET A 375 -17.91 -2.67 -13.80
N PHE A 376 -18.40 -1.49 -13.44
CA PHE A 376 -18.71 -0.43 -14.38
C PHE A 376 -17.46 0.13 -15.05
N MET A 377 -16.38 0.29 -14.26
CA MET A 377 -15.10 0.85 -14.70
C MET A 377 -14.19 -0.18 -15.36
N SER A 378 -14.49 -1.49 -15.28
CA SER A 378 -13.62 -2.56 -15.78
C SER A 378 -13.41 -2.53 -17.29
N GLU A 379 -12.31 -3.14 -17.71
CA GLU A 379 -12.05 -3.41 -19.12
C GLU A 379 -13.03 -4.45 -19.69
N VAL A 380 -13.19 -4.45 -21.01
CA VAL A 380 -13.95 -5.49 -21.72
C VAL A 380 -13.14 -6.79 -21.67
N ASP A 381 -13.83 -7.86 -21.31
CA ASP A 381 -13.26 -9.21 -21.37
C ASP A 381 -13.00 -9.61 -22.84
N LYS A 382 -11.74 -9.48 -23.25
CA LYS A 382 -11.31 -9.73 -24.62
C LYS A 382 -11.28 -11.22 -24.97
N GLU A 383 -11.24 -12.11 -24.00
CA GLU A 383 -11.37 -13.54 -24.25
C GLU A 383 -12.80 -13.89 -24.66
N LYS A 384 -13.78 -13.25 -24.01
CA LYS A 384 -15.22 -13.44 -24.29
C LYS A 384 -15.73 -12.62 -25.47
N TYR A 385 -15.13 -11.45 -25.74
CA TYR A 385 -15.55 -10.50 -26.75
C TYR A 385 -14.35 -10.02 -27.60
N PRO A 386 -13.70 -10.93 -28.38
CA PRO A 386 -12.48 -10.61 -29.11
C PRO A 386 -12.67 -9.57 -30.22
N GLU A 387 -13.88 -9.44 -30.77
CA GLU A 387 -14.22 -8.51 -31.85
C GLU A 387 -14.40 -7.05 -31.39
N ILE A 388 -14.65 -6.82 -30.08
CA ILE A 388 -14.88 -5.48 -29.54
C ILE A 388 -13.59 -4.67 -29.54
N LYS A 389 -13.59 -3.49 -30.11
CA LYS A 389 -12.44 -2.57 -30.10
C LYS A 389 -12.39 -1.71 -28.84
N GLN A 390 -13.55 -1.33 -28.31
CA GLN A 390 -13.67 -0.55 -27.07
C GLN A 390 -12.87 -1.21 -25.95
N LYS A 391 -12.07 -0.42 -25.23
CA LYS A 391 -11.21 -0.92 -24.16
C LYS A 391 -11.99 -1.21 -22.89
N TYR A 392 -12.84 -0.29 -22.48
CA TYR A 392 -13.57 -0.37 -21.22
C TYR A 392 -15.03 -0.74 -21.44
N ARG A 393 -15.64 -1.32 -20.43
CA ARG A 393 -17.06 -1.73 -20.47
C ARG A 393 -17.99 -0.56 -20.76
N PHE A 394 -17.69 0.62 -20.19
CA PHE A 394 -18.34 1.90 -20.50
C PHE A 394 -17.28 2.96 -20.81
N GLU A 395 -17.48 3.80 -21.79
CA GLU A 395 -16.57 4.92 -22.15
C GLU A 395 -17.37 6.21 -22.33
N ALA A 396 -16.81 7.34 -21.85
CA ALA A 396 -17.44 8.65 -22.06
C ALA A 396 -17.41 9.05 -23.53
N LEU A 397 -18.48 9.69 -24.03
CA LEU A 397 -18.54 10.20 -25.42
C LEU A 397 -17.58 11.40 -25.63
N SER A 398 -17.14 12.07 -24.56
CA SER A 398 -16.19 13.18 -24.62
C SER A 398 -14.73 12.75 -24.72
N GLU A 399 -14.43 11.44 -24.64
CA GLU A 399 -13.08 10.87 -24.76
C GLU A 399 -12.78 10.39 -26.20
N LEU A 400 -13.57 10.81 -27.18
CA LEU A 400 -13.40 10.57 -28.63
C LEU A 400 -12.87 11.86 -29.33
#